data_e4c4686bf8dc0eb6472b20123ba1ab9f
#
_entry.id   e4c4686bf8dc0eb6472b20123ba1ab9f
#
_cell.length_a   1.000
_cell.length_b   1.000
_cell.length_c   1.000
_cell.angle_alpha   90.00
_cell.angle_beta   90.00
_cell.angle_gamma   90.00
#
_symmetry.space_group_name_H-M   'P 1'
#
loop_
_entity.id
_entity.type
_entity.pdbx_description
1 polymer ?
#
loop_
_entity_poly.entity_id
_entity_poly.type
_entity_poly.pdbx_seq_one_letter_code
_entity_poly.pdbx_strand_id
1 'polypeptide(L)'
;MMMKMEYHNPVLLKESVDGLDIKPDGIYVDVTFGGGGHSREILSRLGPNGKLYAFDQDEDALANSIDDERFVLINENFRFIKRFLRFHNVKSVDGILGDLGVSSHQFDVAERGFSTRFEGELDMRMSQKQDLNAYKVVNEYDEENLRRVFFDYGELKNAPVIARVIIEARDFEPIKNTEQLKVVLGRFLQAHKSHKILAQMYQAIRIEVNQEMEVLKEFLEQSLEILKPGGRLSVISYHSLEDRLVKRIMKNGMFEGEPERDFFGNFSVPFKTIGKLIVPDFQEIKSNNRARSAKLRIAEKK
;
A
#
# COMPACT_ATOMS: atom_id res chain seq x y z
N MET A 1 -13.40 -30.55 -0.72
CA MET A 1 -12.29 -30.39 0.23
C MET A 1 -11.63 -29.07 -0.08
N MET A 2 -12.06 -27.97 0.58
CA MET A 2 -11.48 -26.65 0.36
C MET A 2 -10.03 -26.68 0.85
N MET A 3 -9.08 -26.44 -0.05
CA MET A 3 -7.70 -26.19 0.34
C MET A 3 -7.72 -24.99 1.30
N LYS A 4 -7.31 -25.21 2.55
CA LYS A 4 -6.92 -24.11 3.44
C LYS A 4 -5.75 -23.41 2.75
N MET A 5 -5.96 -22.21 2.21
CA MET A 5 -4.86 -21.35 1.79
C MET A 5 -4.01 -21.12 3.04
N GLU A 6 -2.75 -21.54 3.02
CA GLU A 6 -1.77 -21.14 4.02
C GLU A 6 -1.55 -19.65 3.88
N TYR A 7 -2.21 -18.87 4.71
CA TYR A 7 -1.95 -17.45 4.80
C TYR A 7 -0.54 -17.23 5.35
N HIS A 8 0.30 -16.57 4.57
CA HIS A 8 1.58 -16.08 5.05
C HIS A 8 1.37 -15.22 6.30
N ASN A 9 2.26 -15.34 7.28
CA ASN A 9 2.25 -14.48 8.45
C ASN A 9 2.31 -13.01 7.99
N PRO A 10 1.41 -12.13 8.51
CA PRO A 10 1.46 -10.71 8.20
C PRO A 10 2.81 -10.11 8.55
N VAL A 11 3.27 -9.16 7.76
CA VAL A 11 4.56 -8.51 7.95
C VAL A 11 4.53 -7.61 9.19
N LEU A 12 5.55 -7.71 10.06
CA LEU A 12 5.66 -6.91 11.29
C LEU A 12 4.36 -6.92 12.12
N LEU A 13 3.69 -8.08 12.17
CA LEU A 13 2.36 -8.23 12.79
C LEU A 13 2.32 -7.70 14.23
N LYS A 14 3.26 -8.15 15.04
CA LYS A 14 3.30 -7.78 16.47
C LYS A 14 3.64 -6.30 16.63
N GLU A 15 4.68 -5.84 15.96
CA GLU A 15 5.20 -4.48 16.08
C GLU A 15 4.17 -3.44 15.59
N SER A 16 3.45 -3.72 14.52
CA SER A 16 2.45 -2.81 13.97
C SER A 16 1.22 -2.69 14.86
N VAL A 17 0.76 -3.81 15.43
CA VAL A 17 -0.40 -3.83 16.34
C VAL A 17 -0.03 -3.33 17.73
N ASP A 18 1.17 -3.66 18.27
CA ASP A 18 1.69 -3.06 19.51
C ASP A 18 1.78 -1.54 19.39
N GLY A 19 2.16 -1.06 18.20
CA GLY A 19 2.23 0.36 17.88
C GLY A 19 0.92 1.12 18.02
N LEU A 20 -0.22 0.45 17.89
CA LEU A 20 -1.55 1.05 18.05
C LEU A 20 -1.92 1.36 19.50
N ASP A 21 -1.25 0.73 20.49
CA ASP A 21 -1.54 0.88 21.93
C ASP A 21 -3.04 0.64 22.22
N ILE A 22 -3.51 -0.56 21.85
CA ILE A 22 -4.92 -0.90 21.80
C ILE A 22 -5.59 -0.78 23.15
N LYS A 23 -6.65 0.04 23.23
CA LYS A 23 -7.58 0.16 24.35
C LYS A 23 -8.75 -0.81 24.13
N PRO A 24 -9.17 -1.60 25.16
CA PRO A 24 -10.22 -2.61 24.98
C PRO A 24 -11.52 -2.10 24.36
N ASP A 25 -11.97 -0.91 24.71
CA ASP A 25 -13.23 -0.31 24.24
C ASP A 25 -13.00 0.71 23.09
N GLY A 26 -11.80 0.71 22.49
CA GLY A 26 -11.41 1.63 21.42
C GLY A 26 -12.02 1.26 20.06
N ILE A 27 -11.99 2.22 19.14
CA ILE A 27 -12.38 2.05 17.74
C ILE A 27 -11.11 2.10 16.88
N TYR A 28 -10.89 1.05 16.10
CA TYR A 28 -9.71 0.90 15.26
C TYR A 28 -10.09 0.71 13.80
N VAL A 29 -9.14 1.04 12.91
CA VAL A 29 -9.30 0.83 11.47
C VAL A 29 -8.07 0.10 10.94
N ASP A 30 -8.30 -0.96 10.16
CA ASP A 30 -7.31 -1.61 9.30
C ASP A 30 -7.65 -1.23 7.85
N VAL A 31 -6.80 -0.44 7.21
CA VAL A 31 -7.11 0.06 5.86
C VAL A 31 -6.68 -0.88 4.74
N THR A 32 -6.07 -2.03 5.10
CA THR A 32 -5.47 -3.01 4.18
C THR A 32 -5.77 -4.42 4.67
N PHE A 33 -7.04 -4.80 4.69
CA PHE A 33 -7.52 -6.03 5.30
C PHE A 33 -6.86 -7.31 4.74
N GLY A 34 -6.83 -7.46 3.42
CA GLY A 34 -6.22 -8.60 2.71
C GLY A 34 -6.69 -9.96 3.25
N GLY A 35 -5.76 -10.71 3.82
CA GLY A 35 -6.03 -12.00 4.50
C GLY A 35 -6.57 -11.87 5.92
N GLY A 36 -6.70 -10.65 6.45
CA GLY A 36 -7.25 -10.39 7.78
C GLY A 36 -6.31 -10.70 8.95
N GLY A 37 -5.00 -10.85 8.70
CA GLY A 37 -4.07 -11.22 9.77
C GLY A 37 -3.90 -10.13 10.82
N HIS A 38 -3.65 -8.88 10.42
CA HIS A 38 -3.59 -7.72 11.32
C HIS A 38 -4.93 -7.49 12.02
N SER A 39 -6.03 -7.58 11.28
CA SER A 39 -7.38 -7.43 11.83
C SER A 39 -7.71 -8.45 12.92
N ARG A 40 -7.34 -9.74 12.74
CA ARG A 40 -7.50 -10.77 13.78
C ARG A 40 -6.69 -10.47 15.04
N GLU A 41 -5.46 -10.00 14.88
CA GLU A 41 -4.62 -9.61 16.01
C GLU A 41 -5.20 -8.40 16.76
N ILE A 42 -5.72 -7.39 16.04
CA ILE A 42 -6.41 -6.25 16.66
C ILE A 42 -7.63 -6.73 17.44
N LEU A 43 -8.49 -7.55 16.84
CA LEU A 43 -9.70 -8.08 17.47
C LEU A 43 -9.39 -8.91 18.72
N SER A 44 -8.29 -9.65 18.75
CA SER A 44 -7.87 -10.44 19.91
C SER A 44 -7.56 -9.59 21.13
N ARG A 45 -7.23 -8.31 20.94
CA ARG A 45 -6.90 -7.34 22.00
C ARG A 45 -8.08 -6.43 22.38
N LEU A 46 -9.14 -6.42 21.58
CA LEU A 46 -10.35 -5.64 21.85
C LEU A 46 -11.24 -6.32 22.87
N GLY A 47 -11.85 -5.53 23.75
CA GLY A 47 -12.93 -5.93 24.63
C GLY A 47 -14.27 -5.99 23.90
N PRO A 48 -15.35 -6.34 24.63
CA PRO A 48 -16.68 -6.53 24.03
C PRO A 48 -17.29 -5.25 23.43
N ASN A 49 -16.88 -4.08 23.89
CA ASN A 49 -17.37 -2.79 23.39
C ASN A 49 -16.45 -2.18 22.29
N GLY A 50 -15.28 -2.76 22.07
CA GLY A 50 -14.36 -2.31 21.02
C GLY A 50 -14.93 -2.57 19.64
N LYS A 51 -14.46 -1.80 18.63
CA LYS A 51 -14.88 -1.97 17.23
C LYS A 51 -13.70 -1.90 16.30
N LEU A 52 -13.74 -2.72 15.25
CA LEU A 52 -12.77 -2.72 14.17
C LEU A 52 -13.48 -2.55 12.82
N TYR A 53 -13.11 -1.52 12.09
CA TYR A 53 -13.50 -1.31 10.70
C TYR A 53 -12.33 -1.69 9.81
N ALA A 54 -12.54 -2.54 8.83
CA ALA A 54 -11.50 -2.94 7.90
C ALA A 54 -11.88 -2.55 6.48
N PHE A 55 -10.90 -2.13 5.69
CA PHE A 55 -11.06 -1.76 4.29
C PHE A 55 -10.26 -2.68 3.40
N ASP A 56 -10.84 -3.05 2.28
CA ASP A 56 -10.12 -3.60 1.15
C ASP A 56 -10.89 -3.31 -0.14
N GLN A 57 -10.19 -2.84 -1.16
CA GLN A 57 -10.79 -2.57 -2.46
C GLN A 57 -10.85 -3.81 -3.36
N ASP A 58 -10.12 -4.88 -3.00
CA ASP A 58 -10.13 -6.15 -3.72
C ASP A 58 -11.35 -6.98 -3.28
N GLU A 59 -12.18 -7.39 -4.23
CA GLU A 59 -13.34 -8.23 -3.95
C GLU A 59 -12.95 -9.61 -3.42
N ASP A 60 -11.76 -10.12 -3.81
CA ASP A 60 -11.25 -11.41 -3.33
C ASP A 60 -11.02 -11.41 -1.80
N ALA A 61 -10.75 -10.23 -1.21
CA ALA A 61 -10.58 -10.11 0.24
C ALA A 61 -11.87 -10.39 1.03
N LEU A 62 -13.05 -10.25 0.42
CA LEU A 62 -14.33 -10.51 1.07
C LEU A 62 -14.46 -11.95 1.58
N ALA A 63 -13.84 -12.90 0.88
CA ALA A 63 -13.83 -14.31 1.27
C ALA A 63 -13.13 -14.57 2.63
N ASN A 64 -12.33 -13.61 3.11
CA ASN A 64 -11.57 -13.69 4.36
C ASN A 64 -12.29 -13.03 5.55
N SER A 65 -13.50 -12.50 5.33
CA SER A 65 -14.27 -11.80 6.36
C SER A 65 -14.30 -12.55 7.68
N ILE A 66 -14.34 -11.80 8.77
CA ILE A 66 -14.27 -12.33 10.14
C ILE A 66 -15.69 -12.31 10.72
N ASP A 67 -16.14 -13.45 11.24
CA ASP A 67 -17.42 -13.58 11.93
C ASP A 67 -17.25 -13.13 13.40
N ASP A 68 -17.39 -11.81 13.63
CA ASP A 68 -17.28 -11.17 14.95
C ASP A 68 -18.14 -9.89 14.92
N GLU A 69 -19.03 -9.72 15.90
CA GLU A 69 -19.95 -8.58 16.01
C GLU A 69 -19.23 -7.21 16.16
N ARG A 70 -17.96 -7.24 16.53
CA ARG A 70 -17.09 -6.05 16.66
C ARG A 70 -16.44 -5.64 15.35
N PHE A 71 -16.55 -6.49 14.31
CA PHE A 71 -15.87 -6.35 13.04
C PHE A 71 -16.81 -5.91 11.92
N VAL A 72 -16.35 -4.95 11.10
CA VAL A 72 -17.05 -4.51 9.90
C VAL A 72 -16.06 -4.43 8.74
N LEU A 73 -16.26 -5.26 7.70
CA LEU A 73 -15.48 -5.19 6.46
C LEU A 73 -16.17 -4.29 5.43
N ILE A 74 -15.44 -3.33 4.91
CA ILE A 74 -15.87 -2.34 3.92
C ILE A 74 -15.10 -2.60 2.62
N ASN A 75 -15.80 -3.12 1.59
CA ASN A 75 -15.18 -3.39 0.28
C ASN A 75 -15.09 -2.11 -0.54
N GLU A 76 -14.17 -1.24 -0.13
CA GLU A 76 -13.91 0.05 -0.76
C GLU A 76 -12.46 0.48 -0.58
N ASN A 77 -12.03 1.42 -1.44
CA ASN A 77 -10.71 2.02 -1.33
C ASN A 77 -10.63 2.91 -0.08
N PHE A 78 -9.55 2.77 0.68
CA PHE A 78 -9.31 3.51 1.92
C PHE A 78 -9.15 5.04 1.71
N ARG A 79 -9.03 5.53 0.48
CA ARG A 79 -9.16 6.96 0.16
C ARG A 79 -10.50 7.56 0.61
N PHE A 80 -11.50 6.72 0.85
CA PHE A 80 -12.83 7.12 1.31
C PHE A 80 -13.08 6.85 2.79
N ILE A 81 -12.02 6.60 3.58
CA ILE A 81 -12.09 6.20 4.99
C ILE A 81 -13.03 7.09 5.81
N LYS A 82 -12.89 8.41 5.71
CA LYS A 82 -13.70 9.38 6.45
C LYS A 82 -15.19 9.29 6.08
N ARG A 83 -15.50 9.09 4.79
CA ARG A 83 -16.87 8.95 4.30
C ARG A 83 -17.55 7.72 4.87
N PHE A 84 -16.87 6.57 4.80
CA PHE A 84 -17.46 5.29 5.26
C PHE A 84 -17.54 5.21 6.78
N LEU A 85 -16.57 5.72 7.51
CA LEU A 85 -16.67 5.83 8.97
C LEU A 85 -17.87 6.69 9.39
N ARG A 86 -18.10 7.82 8.72
CA ARG A 86 -19.30 8.66 8.96
C ARG A 86 -20.60 7.93 8.65
N PHE A 87 -20.65 7.12 7.59
CA PHE A 87 -21.81 6.28 7.29
C PHE A 87 -22.14 5.32 8.44
N HIS A 88 -21.12 4.82 9.13
CA HIS A 88 -21.25 3.99 10.33
C HIS A 88 -21.39 4.82 11.63
N ASN A 89 -21.65 6.13 11.54
CA ASN A 89 -21.75 7.05 12.69
C ASN A 89 -20.45 7.19 13.51
N VAL A 90 -19.31 6.85 12.94
CA VAL A 90 -17.99 7.00 13.57
C VAL A 90 -17.38 8.33 13.14
N LYS A 91 -17.15 9.23 14.09
CA LYS A 91 -16.55 10.55 13.85
C LYS A 91 -15.02 10.56 14.05
N SER A 92 -14.54 9.73 14.96
CA SER A 92 -13.11 9.63 15.29
C SER A 92 -12.75 8.25 15.79
N VAL A 93 -11.49 7.86 15.65
CA VAL A 93 -10.96 6.54 15.97
C VAL A 93 -9.73 6.62 16.88
N ASP A 94 -9.46 5.55 17.63
CA ASP A 94 -8.33 5.46 18.56
C ASP A 94 -7.05 5.02 17.87
N GLY A 95 -7.13 4.33 16.71
CA GLY A 95 -5.96 3.96 15.95
C GLY A 95 -6.29 3.53 14.52
N ILE A 96 -5.30 3.67 13.64
CA ILE A 96 -5.37 3.28 12.24
C ILE A 96 -4.11 2.49 11.90
N LEU A 97 -4.28 1.31 11.28
CA LEU A 97 -3.22 0.49 10.72
C LEU A 97 -3.33 0.46 9.21
N GLY A 98 -2.21 0.59 8.51
CA GLY A 98 -2.10 0.35 7.09
C GLY A 98 -0.86 -0.47 6.76
N ASP A 99 -1.05 -1.62 6.09
CA ASP A 99 0.01 -2.44 5.49
C ASP A 99 -0.04 -2.25 3.98
N LEU A 100 0.72 -1.26 3.49
CA LEU A 100 0.61 -0.76 2.11
C LEU A 100 1.10 -1.78 1.08
N GLY A 101 0.75 -1.54 -0.17
CA GLY A 101 1.16 -2.35 -1.31
C GLY A 101 0.16 -3.43 -1.70
N VAL A 102 0.66 -4.52 -2.27
CA VAL A 102 -0.16 -5.62 -2.80
C VAL A 102 -0.24 -6.80 -1.85
N SER A 103 -1.40 -7.42 -1.78
CA SER A 103 -1.59 -8.63 -0.98
C SER A 103 -0.80 -9.81 -1.55
N SER A 104 -0.49 -10.80 -0.69
CA SER A 104 0.12 -12.05 -1.16
C SER A 104 -0.73 -12.75 -2.21
N HIS A 105 -2.05 -12.72 -2.06
CA HIS A 105 -2.99 -13.28 -3.03
C HIS A 105 -2.83 -12.65 -4.41
N GLN A 106 -2.77 -11.31 -4.50
CA GLN A 106 -2.57 -10.60 -5.77
C GLN A 106 -1.27 -10.98 -6.47
N PHE A 107 -0.19 -11.24 -5.71
CA PHE A 107 1.08 -11.71 -6.29
C PHE A 107 1.05 -13.17 -6.75
N ASP A 108 0.26 -14.01 -6.10
CA ASP A 108 0.26 -15.45 -6.33
C ASP A 108 -0.74 -15.86 -7.43
N VAL A 109 -1.72 -15.02 -7.74
CA VAL A 109 -2.67 -15.22 -8.84
C VAL A 109 -2.07 -14.64 -10.13
N ALA A 110 -1.66 -15.53 -11.04
CA ALA A 110 -0.96 -15.17 -12.28
C ALA A 110 -1.78 -14.19 -13.15
N GLU A 111 -3.09 -14.44 -13.27
CA GLU A 111 -4.04 -13.68 -14.09
C GLU A 111 -4.14 -12.21 -13.68
N ARG A 112 -3.82 -11.88 -12.42
CA ARG A 112 -3.83 -10.50 -11.90
C ARG A 112 -2.65 -9.66 -12.42
N GLY A 113 -1.60 -10.26 -12.99
CA GLY A 113 -0.49 -9.57 -13.64
C GLY A 113 0.50 -8.82 -12.72
N PHE A 114 0.40 -8.95 -11.41
CA PHE A 114 1.31 -8.26 -10.47
C PHE A 114 2.71 -8.86 -10.41
N SER A 115 2.84 -10.14 -10.74
CA SER A 115 4.08 -10.89 -10.55
C SER A 115 4.97 -10.85 -11.79
N THR A 116 6.27 -10.64 -11.59
CA THR A 116 7.28 -10.82 -12.65
C THR A 116 7.68 -12.28 -12.87
N ARG A 117 7.12 -13.22 -12.09
CA ARG A 117 7.47 -14.65 -12.12
C ARG A 117 6.53 -15.49 -12.97
N PHE A 118 5.29 -15.06 -13.05
CA PHE A 118 4.23 -15.80 -13.75
C PHE A 118 3.81 -15.02 -14.99
N GLU A 119 3.46 -15.75 -16.04
CA GLU A 119 2.78 -15.18 -17.17
C GLU A 119 1.31 -14.92 -16.81
N GLY A 120 0.84 -13.71 -17.07
CA GLY A 120 -0.52 -13.28 -16.80
C GLY A 120 -0.88 -12.07 -17.67
N GLU A 121 -2.14 -11.68 -17.68
CA GLU A 121 -2.61 -10.48 -18.35
C GLU A 121 -1.96 -9.21 -17.77
N LEU A 122 -1.86 -8.16 -18.58
CA LEU A 122 -1.45 -6.83 -18.10
C LEU A 122 -2.63 -6.13 -17.41
N ASP A 123 -3.06 -6.67 -16.26
CA ASP A 123 -4.14 -6.10 -15.47
C ASP A 123 -3.60 -5.16 -14.38
N MET A 124 -2.98 -5.66 -13.34
CA MET A 124 -2.44 -4.95 -12.18
C MET A 124 -3.45 -4.10 -11.40
N ARG A 125 -4.76 -4.26 -11.61
CA ARG A 125 -5.79 -3.57 -10.81
C ARG A 125 -5.96 -4.23 -9.46
N MET A 126 -5.95 -3.46 -8.40
CA MET A 126 -6.34 -3.94 -7.06
C MET A 126 -7.86 -4.09 -6.95
N SER A 127 -8.62 -3.17 -7.57
CA SER A 127 -10.08 -3.26 -7.70
C SER A 127 -10.47 -3.54 -9.15
N GLN A 128 -11.27 -4.59 -9.39
CA GLN A 128 -11.77 -4.92 -10.72
C GLN A 128 -12.79 -3.91 -11.26
N LYS A 129 -13.30 -3.02 -10.41
CA LYS A 129 -14.27 -1.97 -10.77
C LYS A 129 -13.65 -0.78 -11.51
N GLN A 130 -12.33 -0.62 -11.47
CA GLN A 130 -11.66 0.50 -12.15
C GLN A 130 -11.39 0.20 -13.62
N ASP A 131 -11.42 1.24 -14.47
CA ASP A 131 -11.22 1.11 -15.92
C ASP A 131 -9.75 1.02 -16.33
N LEU A 132 -8.87 1.74 -15.61
CA LEU A 132 -7.44 1.77 -15.92
C LEU A 132 -6.78 0.48 -15.46
N ASN A 133 -6.08 -0.19 -16.39
CA ASN A 133 -5.30 -1.39 -16.14
C ASN A 133 -3.91 -1.25 -16.78
N ALA A 134 -3.02 -2.20 -16.50
CA ALA A 134 -1.66 -2.17 -17.04
C ALA A 134 -1.60 -2.25 -18.56
N TYR A 135 -2.56 -2.94 -19.21
CA TYR A 135 -2.67 -2.97 -20.66
C TYR A 135 -2.86 -1.57 -21.24
N LYS A 136 -3.79 -0.78 -20.69
CA LYS A 136 -4.04 0.59 -21.14
C LYS A 136 -2.81 1.48 -20.91
N VAL A 137 -2.16 1.39 -19.74
CA VAL A 137 -0.94 2.15 -19.46
C VAL A 137 0.14 1.84 -20.51
N VAL A 138 0.39 0.58 -20.79
CA VAL A 138 1.46 0.15 -21.71
C VAL A 138 1.12 0.45 -23.16
N ASN A 139 -0.14 0.23 -23.59
CA ASN A 139 -0.50 0.28 -25.00
C ASN A 139 -1.15 1.61 -25.45
N GLU A 140 -1.73 2.40 -24.54
CA GLU A 140 -2.50 3.59 -24.90
C GLU A 140 -1.84 4.91 -24.46
N TYR A 141 -0.95 4.90 -23.44
CA TYR A 141 -0.26 6.12 -23.00
C TYR A 141 0.73 6.58 -24.06
N ASP A 142 0.83 7.91 -24.25
CA ASP A 142 1.88 8.51 -25.07
C ASP A 142 3.29 8.40 -24.44
N GLU A 143 4.32 8.77 -25.20
CA GLU A 143 5.71 8.68 -24.75
C GLU A 143 5.96 9.54 -23.49
N GLU A 144 5.34 10.70 -23.39
CA GLU A 144 5.52 11.62 -22.28
C GLU A 144 4.93 11.05 -20.97
N ASN A 145 3.71 10.50 -21.04
CA ASN A 145 3.06 9.85 -19.90
C ASN A 145 3.79 8.58 -19.46
N LEU A 146 4.25 7.74 -20.39
CA LEU A 146 5.07 6.58 -20.05
C LEU A 146 6.40 7.00 -19.40
N ARG A 147 7.06 8.02 -19.94
CA ARG A 147 8.29 8.59 -19.35
C ARG A 147 8.04 9.06 -17.91
N ARG A 148 6.94 9.81 -17.67
CA ARG A 148 6.55 10.27 -16.34
C ARG A 148 6.36 9.09 -15.38
N VAL A 149 5.60 8.07 -15.78
CA VAL A 149 5.35 6.88 -14.96
C VAL A 149 6.64 6.20 -14.54
N PHE A 150 7.55 5.92 -15.48
CA PHE A 150 8.80 5.24 -15.16
C PHE A 150 9.80 6.12 -14.41
N PHE A 151 9.77 7.43 -14.60
CA PHE A 151 10.64 8.36 -13.88
C PHE A 151 10.14 8.59 -12.44
N ASP A 152 8.87 8.96 -12.28
CA ASP A 152 8.30 9.35 -10.99
C ASP A 152 8.07 8.14 -10.08
N TYR A 153 7.52 7.04 -10.62
CA TYR A 153 7.13 5.87 -9.83
C TYR A 153 8.12 4.71 -9.89
N GLY A 154 8.91 4.63 -10.96
CA GLY A 154 9.99 3.66 -11.08
C GLY A 154 11.34 4.15 -10.54
N GLU A 155 11.50 5.47 -10.34
CA GLU A 155 12.77 6.13 -10.02
C GLU A 155 13.88 5.75 -11.03
N LEU A 156 13.50 5.58 -12.33
CA LEU A 156 14.36 5.11 -13.40
C LEU A 156 14.90 6.29 -14.24
N LYS A 157 16.19 6.54 -14.16
CA LYS A 157 16.86 7.63 -14.90
C LYS A 157 16.78 7.49 -16.43
N ASN A 158 16.66 6.26 -16.91
CA ASN A 158 16.52 5.92 -18.34
C ASN A 158 15.06 5.81 -18.80
N ALA A 159 14.11 6.38 -18.04
CA ALA A 159 12.69 6.38 -18.36
C ALA A 159 12.36 6.82 -19.82
N PRO A 160 13.02 7.85 -20.41
CA PRO A 160 12.76 8.23 -21.80
C PRO A 160 13.05 7.11 -22.80
N VAL A 161 14.14 6.35 -22.57
CA VAL A 161 14.50 5.23 -23.45
C VAL A 161 13.55 4.05 -23.26
N ILE A 162 13.12 3.78 -22.02
CA ILE A 162 12.14 2.73 -21.72
C ILE A 162 10.81 3.03 -22.41
N ALA A 163 10.31 4.27 -22.28
CA ALA A 163 9.07 4.70 -22.92
C ALA A 163 9.10 4.49 -24.44
N ARG A 164 10.17 4.96 -25.10
CA ARG A 164 10.34 4.79 -26.55
C ARG A 164 10.33 3.34 -27.00
N VAL A 165 11.01 2.46 -26.24
CA VAL A 165 11.07 1.03 -26.53
C VAL A 165 9.70 0.36 -26.47
N ILE A 166 8.88 0.77 -25.49
CA ILE A 166 7.50 0.27 -25.37
C ILE A 166 6.67 0.76 -26.56
N ILE A 167 6.79 2.05 -26.94
CA ILE A 167 6.09 2.61 -28.11
C ILE A 167 6.48 1.84 -29.38
N GLU A 168 7.77 1.73 -29.67
CA GLU A 168 8.28 1.00 -30.84
C GLU A 168 7.77 -0.46 -30.90
N ALA A 169 7.72 -1.15 -29.77
CA ALA A 169 7.25 -2.52 -29.72
C ALA A 169 5.74 -2.64 -29.97
N ARG A 170 4.93 -1.80 -29.30
CA ARG A 170 3.47 -1.86 -29.44
C ARG A 170 2.96 -1.37 -30.79
N ASP A 171 3.70 -0.48 -31.47
CA ASP A 171 3.39 -0.04 -32.85
C ASP A 171 3.47 -1.21 -33.85
N PHE A 172 4.28 -2.23 -33.52
CA PHE A 172 4.35 -3.46 -34.31
C PHE A 172 3.24 -4.46 -33.90
N GLU A 173 3.10 -4.73 -32.60
CA GLU A 173 2.04 -5.58 -32.03
C GLU A 173 1.73 -5.16 -30.58
N PRO A 174 0.44 -5.04 -30.20
CA PRO A 174 0.07 -4.74 -28.82
C PRO A 174 0.68 -5.70 -27.79
N ILE A 175 1.20 -5.17 -26.70
CA ILE A 175 1.78 -5.95 -25.60
C ILE A 175 0.64 -6.43 -24.70
N LYS A 176 0.32 -7.74 -24.69
CA LYS A 176 -0.90 -8.27 -24.08
C LYS A 176 -0.68 -8.87 -22.67
N ASN A 177 0.53 -9.39 -22.41
CA ASN A 177 0.81 -10.10 -21.18
C ASN A 177 2.16 -9.70 -20.57
N THR A 178 2.38 -10.17 -19.35
CA THR A 178 3.57 -9.86 -18.56
C THR A 178 4.85 -10.39 -19.18
N GLU A 179 4.82 -11.53 -19.90
CA GLU A 179 6.02 -12.09 -20.55
C GLU A 179 6.40 -11.27 -21.79
N GLN A 180 5.45 -10.85 -22.60
CA GLN A 180 5.71 -9.95 -23.74
C GLN A 180 6.34 -8.64 -23.26
N LEU A 181 5.77 -8.03 -22.18
CA LEU A 181 6.35 -6.82 -21.58
C LEU A 181 7.78 -7.06 -21.11
N LYS A 182 8.04 -8.18 -20.47
CA LYS A 182 9.38 -8.56 -19.99
C LYS A 182 10.37 -8.75 -21.15
N VAL A 183 9.95 -9.34 -22.27
CA VAL A 183 10.77 -9.46 -23.48
C VAL A 183 11.10 -8.08 -24.04
N VAL A 184 10.13 -7.18 -24.18
CA VAL A 184 10.34 -5.80 -24.62
C VAL A 184 11.33 -5.05 -23.74
N LEU A 185 11.22 -5.23 -22.41
CA LEU A 185 12.09 -4.60 -21.42
C LEU A 185 13.45 -5.31 -21.28
N GLY A 186 13.64 -6.47 -21.90
CA GLY A 186 14.80 -7.36 -21.71
C GLY A 186 16.15 -6.68 -21.94
N ARG A 187 16.25 -5.73 -22.88
CA ARG A 187 17.49 -4.98 -23.14
C ARG A 187 17.97 -4.12 -21.96
N PHE A 188 17.10 -3.80 -21.00
CA PHE A 188 17.49 -3.06 -19.79
C PHE A 188 17.88 -3.98 -18.64
N LEU A 189 17.67 -5.29 -18.80
CA LEU A 189 17.87 -6.28 -17.78
C LEU A 189 19.30 -6.82 -17.81
N GLN A 190 20.27 -6.01 -17.36
CA GLN A 190 21.66 -6.46 -17.20
C GLN A 190 21.78 -7.48 -16.06
N ALA A 191 22.61 -8.51 -16.25
CA ALA A 191 22.67 -9.73 -15.42
C ALA A 191 22.65 -9.54 -13.89
N HIS A 192 23.31 -8.51 -13.37
CA HIS A 192 23.42 -8.31 -11.91
C HIS A 192 22.28 -7.46 -11.27
N LYS A 193 21.46 -6.77 -12.07
CA LYS A 193 20.41 -5.86 -11.57
C LYS A 193 19.05 -6.12 -12.23
N SER A 194 18.95 -7.13 -13.07
CA SER A 194 17.77 -7.42 -13.88
C SER A 194 16.48 -7.49 -13.04
N HIS A 195 16.47 -8.28 -11.98
CA HIS A 195 15.30 -8.43 -11.11
C HIS A 195 14.89 -7.12 -10.43
N LYS A 196 15.84 -6.30 -10.01
CA LYS A 196 15.54 -5.01 -9.37
C LYS A 196 14.93 -4.03 -10.36
N ILE A 197 15.51 -3.91 -11.55
CA ILE A 197 15.03 -2.98 -12.59
C ILE A 197 13.64 -3.40 -13.06
N LEU A 198 13.43 -4.70 -13.30
CA LEU A 198 12.12 -5.24 -13.69
C LEU A 198 11.06 -4.97 -12.60
N ALA A 199 11.40 -5.21 -11.34
CA ALA A 199 10.50 -4.91 -10.22
C ALA A 199 10.15 -3.42 -10.14
N GLN A 200 11.11 -2.51 -10.40
CA GLN A 200 10.86 -1.06 -10.45
C GLN A 200 9.93 -0.68 -11.61
N MET A 201 10.07 -1.31 -12.78
CA MET A 201 9.21 -1.07 -13.93
C MET A 201 7.77 -1.53 -13.65
N TYR A 202 7.59 -2.73 -13.10
CA TYR A 202 6.28 -3.25 -12.71
C TYR A 202 5.64 -2.42 -11.58
N GLN A 203 6.44 -2.03 -10.58
CA GLN A 203 6.01 -1.11 -9.53
C GLN A 203 5.49 0.20 -10.12
N ALA A 204 6.19 0.78 -11.10
CA ALA A 204 5.78 2.04 -11.71
C ALA A 204 4.41 1.94 -12.39
N ILE A 205 4.19 0.88 -13.17
CA ILE A 205 2.91 0.62 -13.86
C ILE A 205 1.81 0.38 -12.82
N ARG A 206 2.08 -0.43 -11.79
CA ARG A 206 1.12 -0.73 -10.72
C ARG A 206 0.68 0.52 -9.96
N ILE A 207 1.63 1.37 -9.60
CA ILE A 207 1.36 2.65 -8.91
C ILE A 207 0.45 3.53 -9.76
N GLU A 208 0.73 3.64 -11.05
CA GLU A 208 -0.11 4.41 -11.98
C GLU A 208 -1.52 3.82 -12.09
N VAL A 209 -1.62 2.51 -12.33
CA VAL A 209 -2.91 1.81 -12.45
C VAL A 209 -3.79 2.05 -11.23
N ASN A 210 -3.24 1.95 -10.03
CA ASN A 210 -4.00 2.02 -8.78
C ASN A 210 -3.99 3.41 -8.12
N GLN A 211 -3.35 4.41 -8.73
CA GLN A 211 -3.20 5.77 -8.18
C GLN A 211 -2.65 5.74 -6.75
N GLU A 212 -1.71 4.83 -6.47
CA GLU A 212 -1.30 4.50 -5.09
C GLU A 212 -0.78 5.73 -4.33
N MET A 213 -0.07 6.65 -4.99
CA MET A 213 0.50 7.83 -4.35
C MET A 213 -0.58 8.87 -3.96
N GLU A 214 -1.56 9.09 -4.84
CA GLU A 214 -2.69 9.99 -4.61
C GLU A 214 -3.59 9.45 -3.52
N VAL A 215 -3.93 8.16 -3.62
CA VAL A 215 -4.72 7.43 -2.60
C VAL A 215 -4.06 7.49 -1.23
N LEU A 216 -2.74 7.28 -1.18
CA LEU A 216 -1.98 7.36 0.07
C LEU A 216 -1.98 8.77 0.67
N LYS A 217 -1.83 9.83 -0.14
CA LYS A 217 -1.91 11.21 0.33
C LYS A 217 -3.29 11.53 0.92
N GLU A 218 -4.37 11.21 0.18
CA GLU A 218 -5.74 11.42 0.63
C GLU A 218 -6.04 10.66 1.94
N PHE A 219 -5.55 9.44 2.07
CA PHE A 219 -5.67 8.65 3.30
C PHE A 219 -4.94 9.28 4.48
N LEU A 220 -3.69 9.67 4.28
CA LEU A 220 -2.87 10.26 5.35
C LEU A 220 -3.43 11.60 5.83
N GLU A 221 -3.97 12.43 4.94
CA GLU A 221 -4.67 13.67 5.29
C GLU A 221 -5.94 13.39 6.09
N GLN A 222 -6.77 12.45 5.65
CA GLN A 222 -7.98 12.07 6.38
C GLN A 222 -7.64 11.46 7.75
N SER A 223 -6.54 10.72 7.87
CA SER A 223 -6.07 10.18 9.15
C SER A 223 -5.79 11.27 10.18
N LEU A 224 -5.26 12.43 9.74
CA LEU A 224 -5.10 13.59 10.62
C LEU A 224 -6.42 14.11 11.18
N GLU A 225 -7.51 14.02 10.41
CA GLU A 225 -8.80 14.54 10.83
C GLU A 225 -9.55 13.56 11.76
N ILE A 226 -9.48 12.26 11.46
CA ILE A 226 -10.32 11.26 12.13
C ILE A 226 -9.68 10.62 13.35
N LEU A 227 -8.34 10.69 13.51
CA LEU A 227 -7.70 10.22 14.74
C LEU A 227 -8.06 11.14 15.92
N LYS A 228 -8.37 10.55 17.06
CA LYS A 228 -8.50 11.27 18.34
C LYS A 228 -7.13 11.79 18.80
N PRO A 229 -7.05 12.87 19.61
CA PRO A 229 -5.84 13.16 20.36
C PRO A 229 -5.38 11.95 21.18
N GLY A 230 -4.10 11.61 21.10
CA GLY A 230 -3.54 10.36 21.67
C GLY A 230 -3.81 9.09 20.83
N GLY A 231 -4.58 9.19 19.75
CA GLY A 231 -4.79 8.09 18.79
C GLY A 231 -3.54 7.83 17.94
N ARG A 232 -3.36 6.59 17.47
CA ARG A 232 -2.13 6.18 16.81
C ARG A 232 -2.34 5.79 15.34
N LEU A 233 -1.36 6.20 14.52
CA LEU A 233 -1.22 5.81 13.13
C LEU A 233 -0.02 4.88 13.00
N SER A 234 -0.25 3.64 12.56
CA SER A 234 0.77 2.60 12.35
C SER A 234 0.76 2.22 10.87
N VAL A 235 1.87 2.50 10.14
CA VAL A 235 1.92 2.30 8.68
C VAL A 235 3.16 1.53 8.29
N ILE A 236 2.97 0.43 7.56
CA ILE A 236 4.01 -0.35 6.90
C ILE A 236 4.06 0.06 5.43
N SER A 237 5.24 0.37 4.93
CA SER A 237 5.50 0.72 3.52
C SER A 237 6.59 -0.17 2.94
N TYR A 238 6.57 -0.41 1.62
CA TYR A 238 7.50 -1.35 0.95
C TYR A 238 8.44 -0.69 -0.05
N HIS A 239 8.18 0.55 -0.44
CA HIS A 239 9.09 1.29 -1.33
C HIS A 239 9.32 2.73 -0.87
N SER A 240 10.33 3.37 -1.49
CA SER A 240 10.83 4.70 -1.12
C SER A 240 9.77 5.79 -1.21
N LEU A 241 8.88 5.72 -2.18
CA LEU A 241 7.85 6.75 -2.41
C LEU A 241 6.82 6.75 -1.29
N GLU A 242 6.29 5.55 -0.91
CA GLU A 242 5.38 5.42 0.24
C GLU A 242 6.05 5.90 1.53
N ASP A 243 7.24 5.36 1.84
CA ASP A 243 7.97 5.69 3.07
C ASP A 243 8.23 7.19 3.19
N ARG A 244 8.49 7.88 2.07
CA ARG A 244 8.71 9.33 2.01
C ARG A 244 7.46 10.10 2.42
N LEU A 245 6.28 9.75 1.88
CA LEU A 245 5.00 10.40 2.21
C LEU A 245 4.63 10.16 3.67
N VAL A 246 4.67 8.90 4.14
CA VAL A 246 4.38 8.53 5.52
C VAL A 246 5.31 9.26 6.50
N LYS A 247 6.62 9.26 6.23
CA LYS A 247 7.60 9.96 7.05
C LYS A 247 7.33 11.46 7.12
N ARG A 248 7.01 12.10 5.98
CA ARG A 248 6.80 13.54 5.93
C ARG A 248 5.56 13.97 6.67
N ILE A 249 4.43 13.28 6.48
CA ILE A 249 3.18 13.61 7.19
C ILE A 249 3.34 13.41 8.72
N MET A 250 3.97 12.31 9.14
CA MET A 250 4.19 12.04 10.56
C MET A 250 5.18 13.02 11.22
N LYS A 251 6.19 13.50 10.46
CA LYS A 251 7.21 14.39 11.00
C LYS A 251 6.84 15.86 10.87
N ASN A 252 6.29 16.26 9.72
CA ASN A 252 6.10 17.65 9.35
C ASN A 252 4.60 18.06 9.28
N GLY A 253 3.68 17.09 9.28
CA GLY A 253 2.24 17.34 9.08
C GLY A 253 1.85 17.70 7.64
N MET A 254 2.80 17.61 6.69
CA MET A 254 2.60 17.99 5.29
C MET A 254 3.51 17.18 4.37
N PHE A 255 3.15 17.05 3.09
CA PHE A 255 3.93 16.29 2.10
C PHE A 255 5.07 17.10 1.49
N GLU A 256 4.92 18.42 1.37
CA GLU A 256 5.89 19.35 0.76
C GLU A 256 6.17 20.52 1.68
N GLY A 257 7.30 21.18 1.46
CA GLY A 257 7.73 22.32 2.28
C GLY A 257 8.21 21.92 3.68
N GLU A 258 8.32 22.90 4.55
CA GLU A 258 8.66 22.78 5.96
C GLU A 258 7.57 23.47 6.79
N PRO A 259 7.23 22.95 7.99
CA PRO A 259 6.23 23.60 8.84
C PRO A 259 6.69 24.99 9.26
N GLU A 260 5.73 25.91 9.34
CA GLU A 260 6.01 27.27 9.84
C GLU A 260 6.55 27.24 11.26
N ARG A 261 7.56 28.07 11.50
CA ARG A 261 8.18 28.22 12.83
C ARG A 261 7.59 29.44 13.51
N ASP A 262 7.35 29.31 14.81
CA ASP A 262 7.04 30.45 15.64
C ASP A 262 8.29 31.35 15.84
N PHE A 263 8.11 32.47 16.55
CA PHE A 263 9.17 33.42 16.84
C PHE A 263 10.35 32.81 17.62
N PHE A 264 10.12 31.72 18.36
CA PHE A 264 11.15 30.97 19.11
C PHE A 264 11.78 29.84 18.32
N GLY A 265 11.40 29.65 17.04
CA GLY A 265 11.91 28.60 16.18
C GLY A 265 11.22 27.24 16.37
N ASN A 266 10.17 27.13 17.20
CA ASN A 266 9.39 25.93 17.34
C ASN A 266 8.36 25.83 16.21
N PHE A 267 8.00 24.62 15.86
CA PHE A 267 6.92 24.37 14.91
C PHE A 267 5.87 23.43 15.52
N SER A 268 4.61 23.71 15.19
CA SER A 268 3.51 22.85 15.58
C SER A 268 3.30 21.80 14.50
N VAL A 269 3.42 20.52 14.86
CA VAL A 269 3.11 19.41 13.97
C VAL A 269 2.04 18.54 14.62
N PRO A 270 1.11 17.97 13.81
CA PRO A 270 -0.05 17.25 14.33
C PRO A 270 0.31 15.91 14.98
N PHE A 271 1.47 15.36 14.65
CA PHE A 271 1.92 14.08 15.18
C PHE A 271 3.17 14.19 16.04
N LYS A 272 3.27 13.24 17.00
CA LYS A 272 4.49 12.88 17.69
C LYS A 272 4.92 11.50 17.22
N THR A 273 6.11 11.39 16.61
CA THR A 273 6.67 10.09 16.20
C THR A 273 6.91 9.20 17.41
N ILE A 274 6.49 7.94 17.35
CA ILE A 274 6.67 6.95 18.40
C ILE A 274 7.81 6.01 17.99
N GLY A 275 8.87 5.99 18.78
CA GLY A 275 10.04 5.15 18.54
C GLY A 275 10.86 5.54 17.31
N LYS A 276 11.64 4.59 16.81
CA LYS A 276 12.43 4.69 15.58
C LYS A 276 11.75 3.91 14.47
N LEU A 277 12.29 4.03 13.24
CA LEU A 277 11.91 3.16 12.13
C LEU A 277 12.13 1.69 12.54
N ILE A 278 11.10 0.85 12.36
CA ILE A 278 11.15 -0.59 12.58
C ILE A 278 11.22 -1.27 11.22
N VAL A 279 12.10 -2.27 11.12
CA VAL A 279 12.27 -3.11 9.93
C VAL A 279 12.23 -4.57 10.35
N PRO A 280 11.80 -5.48 9.47
CA PRO A 280 11.78 -6.92 9.76
C PRO A 280 13.17 -7.43 10.15
N ASP A 281 13.21 -8.36 11.07
CA ASP A 281 14.45 -9.03 11.44
C ASP A 281 14.85 -10.10 10.41
N PHE A 282 16.02 -10.70 10.61
CA PHE A 282 16.53 -11.73 9.70
C PHE A 282 15.64 -12.99 9.66
N GLN A 283 15.00 -13.34 10.77
CA GLN A 283 14.15 -14.52 10.85
C GLN A 283 12.85 -14.32 10.08
N GLU A 284 12.23 -13.14 10.22
CA GLU A 284 11.05 -12.78 9.48
C GLU A 284 11.34 -12.73 7.96
N ILE A 285 12.45 -12.11 7.53
CA ILE A 285 12.85 -12.06 6.13
C ILE A 285 13.11 -13.47 5.58
N LYS A 286 13.67 -14.37 6.37
CA LYS A 286 13.92 -15.77 5.98
C LYS A 286 12.63 -16.56 5.79
N SER A 287 11.64 -16.35 6.63
CA SER A 287 10.32 -17.00 6.54
C SER A 287 9.41 -16.33 5.50
N ASN A 288 9.51 -15.01 5.34
CA ASN A 288 8.73 -14.23 4.39
C ASN A 288 9.65 -13.22 3.65
N ASN A 289 10.16 -13.62 2.48
CA ASN A 289 11.06 -12.76 1.69
C ASN A 289 10.37 -11.46 1.20
N ARG A 290 9.03 -11.39 1.19
CA ARG A 290 8.26 -10.18 0.85
C ARG A 290 8.41 -9.09 1.89
N ALA A 291 8.71 -9.45 3.15
CA ALA A 291 8.96 -8.50 4.24
C ALA A 291 10.25 -7.70 4.07
N ARG A 292 11.19 -8.14 3.22
CA ARG A 292 12.56 -7.56 3.12
C ARG A 292 12.60 -6.04 3.00
N SER A 293 11.66 -5.43 2.29
CA SER A 293 11.63 -3.98 2.04
C SER A 293 10.72 -3.22 3.00
N ALA A 294 10.03 -3.93 3.90
CA ALA A 294 9.07 -3.35 4.80
C ALA A 294 9.70 -2.36 5.77
N LYS A 295 8.98 -1.28 6.03
CA LYS A 295 9.35 -0.19 6.94
C LYS A 295 8.12 0.24 7.71
N LEU A 296 8.09 -0.01 9.01
CA LEU A 296 7.01 0.40 9.88
C LEU A 296 7.33 1.74 10.55
N ARG A 297 6.39 2.66 10.45
CA ARG A 297 6.40 3.93 11.19
C ARG A 297 5.15 4.07 12.04
N ILE A 298 5.32 4.60 13.23
CA ILE A 298 4.24 4.82 14.20
C ILE A 298 4.28 6.27 14.65
N ALA A 299 3.10 6.89 14.70
CA ALA A 299 2.94 8.24 15.23
C ALA A 299 1.67 8.36 16.06
N GLU A 300 1.68 9.24 17.06
CA GLU A 300 0.57 9.56 17.93
C GLU A 300 0.08 10.97 17.61
N LYS A 301 -1.22 11.15 17.46
CA LYS A 301 -1.82 12.46 17.25
C LYS A 301 -1.74 13.28 18.54
N LYS A 302 -1.28 14.53 18.42
CA LYS A 302 -1.25 15.48 19.52
C LYS A 302 -2.62 16.07 19.85
#